data_21ca4b2a834f3922dd281ed1b39689fc
#
_entry.id   21ca4b2a834f3922dd281ed1b39689fc
#
_cell.length_a   1.000
_cell.length_b   1.000
_cell.length_c   1.000
_cell.angle_alpha   90.00
_cell.angle_beta   90.00
_cell.angle_gamma   90.00
#
_symmetry.space_group_name_H-M   'P 1'
#
loop_
_entity.id
_entity.type
_entity.pdbx_description
1 polymer ?
#
loop_
_entity_poly.entity_id
_entity_poly.type
_entity_poly.pdbx_seq_one_letter_code
_entity_poly.pdbx_strand_id
1 'polypeptide(L)'
;DGSTTGLRFLDLRSSSSSTVFARISLSDCVLPVPVPITFNLVNTPNIVTEIQQDFPIYCDNNSDGKENIDLTQLQPLININNELVEFSYFKSYNAQNGTFADPYLEPSNTEVQDGEILYVKVKYIDSDCFSVAKVTVRLPVTNDVINLNQNAVLKTCNEDFSVSETFNLEKAVDQLFD
;
A
#
# COMPACT_ATOMS: atom_id res chain seq x y z
N ASP A 1 -30.30 -35.25 14.74
CA ASP A 1 -30.78 -34.28 13.75
C ASP A 1 -30.62 -32.88 14.31
N GLY A 2 -29.43 -32.28 14.05
CA GLY A 2 -29.07 -30.95 14.56
C GLY A 2 -29.82 -29.85 13.79
N SER A 3 -31.08 -29.66 14.06
CA SER A 3 -31.85 -28.54 13.54
C SER A 3 -31.27 -27.23 14.06
N THR A 4 -30.60 -26.46 13.20
CA THR A 4 -30.16 -25.08 13.45
C THR A 4 -31.29 -24.06 13.31
N THR A 5 -32.55 -24.50 13.47
CA THR A 5 -33.73 -23.63 13.41
C THR A 5 -33.83 -22.77 14.66
N GLY A 6 -33.13 -21.64 14.64
CA GLY A 6 -33.22 -20.66 15.73
C GLY A 6 -32.12 -19.64 15.82
N LEU A 7 -31.07 -19.75 14.98
CA LEU A 7 -30.03 -18.69 14.90
C LEU A 7 -30.62 -17.48 14.17
N ARG A 8 -30.93 -16.43 14.92
CA ARG A 8 -31.27 -15.12 14.35
C ARG A 8 -30.01 -14.29 14.31
N PHE A 9 -29.70 -13.73 13.14
CA PHE A 9 -28.67 -12.69 13.03
C PHE A 9 -29.20 -11.44 13.76
N LEU A 10 -28.46 -11.00 14.79
CA LEU A 10 -28.68 -9.72 15.44
C LEU A 10 -27.89 -8.66 14.67
N ASP A 11 -28.57 -7.65 14.15
CA ASP A 11 -27.91 -6.46 13.63
C ASP A 11 -27.48 -5.58 14.81
N LEU A 12 -26.20 -5.64 15.15
CA LEU A 12 -25.62 -4.89 16.27
C LEU A 12 -25.32 -3.41 15.92
N ARG A 13 -25.58 -2.98 14.68
CA ARG A 13 -25.31 -1.58 14.26
C ARG A 13 -26.09 -0.53 15.05
N SER A 14 -27.17 -0.92 15.70
CA SER A 14 -27.99 -0.04 16.53
C SER A 14 -27.86 -0.29 18.04
N SER A 15 -27.01 -1.21 18.47
CA SER A 15 -26.84 -1.55 19.89
C SER A 15 -25.72 -0.70 20.51
N SER A 16 -26.03 -0.01 21.60
CA SER A 16 -25.03 0.68 22.43
C SER A 16 -24.28 -0.26 23.39
N SER A 17 -24.64 -1.55 23.41
CA SER A 17 -24.04 -2.55 24.28
C SER A 17 -23.09 -3.45 23.49
N SER A 18 -21.84 -3.58 23.95
CA SER A 18 -20.84 -4.52 23.44
C SER A 18 -21.05 -5.95 23.95
N THR A 19 -22.02 -6.19 24.82
CA THR A 19 -22.28 -7.49 25.41
C THR A 19 -23.72 -7.92 25.14
N VAL A 20 -23.88 -9.12 24.58
CA VAL A 20 -25.16 -9.81 24.48
C VAL A 20 -25.16 -11.07 25.33
N PHE A 21 -26.34 -11.54 25.73
CA PHE A 21 -26.48 -12.75 26.53
C PHE A 21 -27.12 -13.86 25.70
N ALA A 22 -26.42 -14.98 25.55
CA ALA A 22 -26.97 -16.17 24.90
C ALA A 22 -27.64 -17.05 25.93
N ARG A 23 -28.92 -17.40 25.68
CA ARG A 23 -29.62 -18.42 26.42
C ARG A 23 -29.49 -19.75 25.69
N ILE A 24 -28.88 -20.72 26.33
CA ILE A 24 -28.65 -22.04 25.75
C ILE A 24 -29.70 -23.00 26.28
N SER A 25 -30.41 -23.67 25.37
CA SER A 25 -31.35 -24.72 25.70
C SER A 25 -31.05 -25.97 24.90
N LEU A 26 -31.08 -27.13 25.55
CA LEU A 26 -30.96 -28.42 24.92
C LEU A 26 -32.23 -29.21 25.22
N SER A 27 -33.06 -29.46 24.21
CA SER A 27 -34.40 -30.03 24.36
C SER A 27 -35.21 -29.22 25.37
N ASP A 28 -35.68 -29.85 26.43
CA ASP A 28 -36.47 -29.23 27.49
C ASP A 28 -35.65 -28.64 28.64
N CYS A 29 -34.29 -28.75 28.55
CA CYS A 29 -33.42 -28.18 29.56
C CYS A 29 -32.83 -26.84 29.09
N VAL A 30 -33.00 -25.83 29.91
CA VAL A 30 -32.46 -24.48 29.68
C VAL A 30 -31.40 -24.21 30.73
N LEU A 31 -30.24 -23.75 30.34
CA LEU A 31 -29.26 -23.28 31.32
C LEU A 31 -29.81 -22.13 32.11
N PRO A 32 -29.74 -22.20 33.45
CA PRO A 32 -30.32 -21.20 34.33
C PRO A 32 -29.67 -19.82 34.23
N VAL A 33 -28.42 -19.79 33.79
CA VAL A 33 -27.63 -18.57 33.68
C VAL A 33 -27.31 -18.29 32.20
N PRO A 34 -27.65 -17.09 31.70
CA PRO A 34 -27.27 -16.69 30.36
C PRO A 34 -25.77 -16.57 30.23
N VAL A 35 -25.21 -17.01 29.11
CA VAL A 35 -23.76 -16.86 28.80
C VAL A 35 -23.51 -15.50 28.17
N PRO A 36 -22.69 -14.64 28.77
CA PRO A 36 -22.32 -13.36 28.17
C PRO A 36 -21.43 -13.59 26.97
N ILE A 37 -21.70 -12.90 25.87
CA ILE A 37 -20.87 -12.82 24.67
C ILE A 37 -20.52 -11.36 24.48
N THR A 38 -19.23 -11.05 24.59
CA THR A 38 -18.71 -9.69 24.40
C THR A 38 -18.19 -9.53 22.98
N PHE A 39 -18.55 -8.45 22.34
CA PHE A 39 -18.06 -8.09 21.01
C PHE A 39 -17.06 -6.95 21.15
N ASN A 40 -15.87 -7.15 20.61
CA ASN A 40 -14.88 -6.10 20.42
C ASN A 40 -14.90 -5.64 18.97
N LEU A 41 -15.21 -4.37 18.75
CA LEU A 41 -15.10 -3.74 17.43
C LEU A 41 -13.66 -3.19 17.30
N VAL A 42 -12.92 -3.74 16.37
CA VAL A 42 -11.58 -3.26 16.02
C VAL A 42 -11.69 -2.50 14.69
N ASN A 43 -11.13 -1.30 14.64
CA ASN A 43 -11.05 -0.54 13.41
C ASN A 43 -10.08 -1.22 12.42
N THR A 44 -10.24 -0.95 11.13
CA THR A 44 -9.24 -1.30 10.13
C THR A 44 -8.06 -0.34 10.20
N PRO A 45 -6.85 -0.73 9.75
CA PRO A 45 -5.70 0.18 9.67
C PRO A 45 -6.02 1.45 8.87
N ASN A 46 -5.58 2.60 9.39
CA ASN A 46 -5.75 3.88 8.72
C ASN A 46 -4.56 4.12 7.77
N ILE A 47 -4.78 3.94 6.48
CA ILE A 47 -3.76 3.94 5.44
C ILE A 47 -4.09 4.89 4.29
N VAL A 48 -3.09 5.18 3.47
CA VAL A 48 -3.30 5.77 2.13
C VAL A 48 -3.83 4.67 1.20
N THR A 49 -5.04 4.86 0.66
CA THR A 49 -5.76 3.83 -0.10
C THR A 49 -5.49 3.84 -1.60
N GLU A 50 -5.00 4.96 -2.15
CA GLU A 50 -4.61 5.09 -3.56
C GLU A 50 -3.26 5.77 -3.66
N ILE A 51 -2.33 5.12 -4.34
CA ILE A 51 -1.00 5.64 -4.62
C ILE A 51 -0.78 5.56 -6.13
N GLN A 52 -0.57 6.72 -6.72
CA GLN A 52 0.01 6.84 -8.06
C GLN A 52 1.44 7.32 -7.84
N GLN A 53 2.38 6.41 -7.90
CA GLN A 53 3.76 6.75 -7.60
C GLN A 53 4.62 6.43 -8.79
N ASP A 54 5.29 7.44 -9.29
CA ASP A 54 6.54 7.23 -9.98
C ASP A 54 7.49 6.62 -8.95
N PHE A 55 7.92 5.40 -9.17
CA PHE A 55 8.97 4.83 -8.35
C PHE A 55 10.26 5.57 -8.70
N PRO A 56 10.68 6.57 -7.92
CA PRO A 56 11.77 7.46 -8.33
C PRO A 56 13.12 6.76 -8.40
N ILE A 57 13.17 5.50 -8.01
CA ILE A 57 14.42 4.71 -7.89
C ILE A 57 14.55 3.70 -9.03
N TYR A 58 13.45 3.39 -9.73
CA TYR A 58 13.44 2.39 -10.76
C TYR A 58 13.11 3.02 -12.11
N CYS A 59 14.13 3.21 -12.92
CA CYS A 59 13.97 3.64 -14.30
C CYS A 59 13.97 2.40 -15.18
N ASP A 60 13.14 2.39 -16.20
CA ASP A 60 13.19 1.40 -17.27
C ASP A 60 14.44 1.66 -18.12
N ASN A 61 15.54 1.00 -17.76
CA ASN A 61 16.86 1.24 -18.36
C ASN A 61 17.01 0.65 -19.77
N ASN A 62 16.23 -0.36 -20.10
CA ASN A 62 16.27 -1.05 -21.39
C ASN A 62 15.05 -0.73 -22.27
N SER A 63 14.12 0.09 -21.77
CA SER A 63 12.89 0.52 -22.46
C SER A 63 12.00 -0.65 -22.88
N ASP A 64 11.94 -1.72 -22.08
CA ASP A 64 11.06 -2.86 -22.32
C ASP A 64 9.73 -2.77 -21.54
N GLY A 65 9.57 -1.73 -20.72
CA GLY A 65 8.39 -1.48 -19.91
C GLY A 65 8.31 -2.35 -18.65
N LYS A 66 9.42 -2.97 -18.24
CA LYS A 66 9.48 -3.86 -17.08
C LYS A 66 10.71 -3.59 -16.24
N GLU A 67 10.58 -3.74 -14.93
CA GLU A 67 11.69 -3.69 -13.99
C GLU A 67 11.44 -4.57 -12.76
N ASN A 68 12.55 -4.99 -12.14
CA ASN A 68 12.50 -5.63 -10.83
C ASN A 68 12.54 -4.56 -9.75
N ILE A 69 11.47 -4.47 -8.96
CA ILE A 69 11.35 -3.48 -7.89
C ILE A 69 11.17 -4.12 -6.52
N ASP A 70 11.50 -3.36 -5.50
CA ASP A 70 11.25 -3.72 -4.10
C ASP A 70 9.93 -3.09 -3.64
N LEU A 71 8.86 -3.88 -3.63
CA LEU A 71 7.53 -3.44 -3.19
C LEU A 71 7.48 -3.06 -1.70
N THR A 72 8.45 -3.49 -0.90
CA THR A 72 8.47 -3.13 0.52
C THR A 72 8.71 -1.65 0.75
N GLN A 73 9.27 -0.95 -0.23
CA GLN A 73 9.45 0.50 -0.20
C GLN A 73 8.13 1.28 -0.23
N LEU A 74 7.02 0.63 -0.58
CA LEU A 74 5.68 1.22 -0.47
C LEU A 74 5.17 1.32 0.97
N GLN A 75 5.71 0.53 1.91
CA GLN A 75 5.21 0.45 3.27
C GLN A 75 5.13 1.81 3.98
N PRO A 76 6.19 2.64 3.99
CA PRO A 76 6.14 3.96 4.63
C PRO A 76 5.19 4.94 3.95
N LEU A 77 4.92 4.75 2.64
CA LEU A 77 4.00 5.59 1.88
C LEU A 77 2.54 5.23 2.16
N ILE A 78 2.27 3.96 2.46
CA ILE A 78 0.95 3.43 2.76
C ILE A 78 0.61 3.64 4.23
N ASN A 79 1.52 3.26 5.15
CA ASN A 79 1.34 3.31 6.58
C ASN A 79 1.96 4.59 7.19
N ILE A 80 1.39 5.74 6.84
CA ILE A 80 1.88 7.05 7.29
C ILE A 80 1.79 7.27 8.81
N ASN A 81 0.96 6.49 9.50
CA ASN A 81 0.77 6.59 10.95
C ASN A 81 1.69 5.67 11.75
N ASN A 82 2.55 4.91 11.08
CA ASN A 82 3.44 3.90 11.71
C ASN A 82 2.70 2.92 12.62
N GLU A 83 1.51 2.49 12.22
CA GLU A 83 0.74 1.48 12.94
C GLU A 83 1.43 0.11 12.86
N LEU A 84 1.18 -0.74 13.84
CA LEU A 84 1.75 -2.09 13.90
C LEU A 84 0.95 -3.04 13.00
N VAL A 85 1.41 -3.18 11.76
CA VAL A 85 0.70 -3.88 10.68
C VAL A 85 1.60 -4.83 9.90
N GLU A 86 0.97 -5.79 9.24
CA GLU A 86 1.57 -6.69 8.26
C GLU A 86 1.13 -6.29 6.85
N PHE A 87 2.05 -6.44 5.88
CA PHE A 87 1.81 -6.14 4.47
C PHE A 87 1.81 -7.42 3.65
N SER A 88 0.88 -7.52 2.70
CA SER A 88 0.85 -8.56 1.69
C SER A 88 0.47 -7.95 0.35
N TYR A 89 1.09 -8.40 -0.74
CA TYR A 89 1.02 -7.80 -2.06
C TYR A 89 0.35 -8.77 -3.05
N PHE A 90 -0.56 -8.27 -3.89
CA PHE A 90 -1.37 -9.08 -4.79
C PHE A 90 -1.56 -8.39 -6.13
N LYS A 91 -1.71 -9.18 -7.21
CA LYS A 91 -2.03 -8.66 -8.55
C LYS A 91 -3.51 -8.29 -8.69
N SER A 92 -4.39 -8.91 -7.91
CA SER A 92 -5.81 -8.63 -8.00
C SER A 92 -6.52 -8.65 -6.65
N TYR A 93 -7.56 -7.84 -6.56
CA TYR A 93 -8.46 -7.76 -5.41
C TYR A 93 -9.90 -7.57 -5.88
N ASN A 94 -10.81 -8.40 -5.38
CA ASN A 94 -12.23 -8.26 -5.61
C ASN A 94 -12.90 -7.64 -4.36
N ALA A 95 -13.28 -6.36 -4.47
CA ALA A 95 -13.89 -5.63 -3.38
C ALA A 95 -15.30 -6.13 -2.98
N GLN A 96 -16.01 -6.83 -3.88
CA GLN A 96 -17.37 -7.32 -3.60
C GLN A 96 -17.37 -8.47 -2.59
N ASN A 97 -16.37 -9.33 -2.64
CA ASN A 97 -16.26 -10.50 -1.77
C ASN A 97 -15.01 -10.47 -0.88
N GLY A 98 -14.17 -9.44 -0.97
CA GLY A 98 -12.96 -9.27 -0.16
C GLY A 98 -11.84 -10.26 -0.49
N THR A 99 -11.82 -10.87 -1.69
CA THR A 99 -10.84 -11.89 -2.06
C THR A 99 -9.65 -11.30 -2.80
N PHE A 100 -8.48 -11.86 -2.52
CA PHE A 100 -7.22 -11.54 -3.18
C PHE A 100 -6.76 -12.73 -4.02
N ALA A 101 -6.10 -12.47 -5.14
CA ALA A 101 -5.50 -13.51 -5.96
C ALA A 101 -4.10 -13.09 -6.45
N ASP A 102 -3.31 -14.08 -6.87
CA ASP A 102 -1.98 -13.93 -7.43
C ASP A 102 -1.04 -13.13 -6.52
N PRO A 103 -0.65 -13.70 -5.35
CA PRO A 103 0.24 -13.02 -4.41
C PRO A 103 1.66 -12.89 -4.99
N TYR A 104 2.31 -11.76 -4.70
CA TYR A 104 3.74 -11.59 -4.90
C TYR A 104 4.48 -12.26 -3.72
N LEU A 105 5.17 -13.38 -4.01
CA LEU A 105 5.82 -14.19 -2.98
C LEU A 105 7.17 -13.61 -2.54
N GLU A 106 7.83 -12.86 -3.42
CA GLU A 106 9.11 -12.21 -3.16
C GLU A 106 8.98 -10.69 -3.38
N PRO A 107 8.32 -9.97 -2.45
CA PRO A 107 8.01 -8.56 -2.64
C PRO A 107 9.25 -7.66 -2.69
N SER A 108 10.38 -8.10 -2.14
CA SER A 108 11.65 -7.36 -2.19
C SER A 108 12.36 -7.40 -3.56
N ASN A 109 11.93 -8.29 -4.46
CA ASN A 109 12.50 -8.40 -5.81
C ASN A 109 11.42 -8.94 -6.77
N THR A 110 10.56 -8.06 -7.23
CA THR A 110 9.40 -8.42 -8.02
C THR A 110 9.44 -7.75 -9.38
N GLU A 111 9.33 -8.52 -10.46
CA GLU A 111 9.12 -7.97 -11.81
C GLU A 111 7.74 -7.34 -11.90
N VAL A 112 7.69 -6.09 -12.30
CA VAL A 112 6.47 -5.33 -12.56
C VAL A 112 6.55 -4.65 -13.92
N GLN A 113 5.37 -4.31 -14.45
CA GLN A 113 5.24 -3.61 -15.73
C GLN A 113 4.77 -2.17 -15.51
N ASP A 114 5.20 -1.25 -16.40
CA ASP A 114 4.69 0.13 -16.37
C ASP A 114 3.16 0.14 -16.56
N GLY A 115 2.48 0.90 -15.70
CA GLY A 115 1.02 0.96 -15.65
C GLY A 115 0.35 -0.22 -14.93
N GLU A 116 1.11 -1.20 -14.43
CA GLU A 116 0.55 -2.31 -13.66
C GLU A 116 -0.13 -1.81 -12.38
N ILE A 117 -1.28 -2.40 -12.06
CA ILE A 117 -2.00 -2.13 -10.82
C ILE A 117 -1.78 -3.29 -9.87
N LEU A 118 -1.30 -2.98 -8.67
CA LEU A 118 -1.19 -3.94 -7.59
C LEU A 118 -2.00 -3.52 -6.37
N TYR A 119 -2.34 -4.48 -5.53
CA TYR A 119 -3.11 -4.28 -4.32
C TYR A 119 -2.30 -4.70 -3.10
N VAL A 120 -2.24 -3.81 -2.12
CA VAL A 120 -1.53 -4.06 -0.87
C VAL A 120 -2.54 -4.23 0.24
N LYS A 121 -2.59 -5.43 0.81
CA LYS A 121 -3.37 -5.73 2.01
C LYS A 121 -2.54 -5.33 3.22
N VAL A 122 -3.09 -4.45 4.03
CA VAL A 122 -2.49 -3.98 5.29
C VAL A 122 -3.37 -4.45 6.44
N LYS A 123 -2.85 -5.30 7.30
CA LYS A 123 -3.58 -5.96 8.37
C LYS A 123 -2.90 -5.68 9.72
N TYR A 124 -3.66 -5.46 10.79
CA TYR A 124 -3.08 -5.44 12.13
C TYR A 124 -2.50 -6.81 12.50
N ILE A 125 -1.39 -6.82 13.24
CA ILE A 125 -0.70 -8.05 13.64
C ILE A 125 -1.58 -8.92 14.54
N ASP A 126 -2.40 -8.31 15.37
CA ASP A 126 -3.22 -8.94 16.41
C ASP A 126 -4.71 -9.10 16.05
N SER A 127 -5.10 -8.75 14.83
CA SER A 127 -6.48 -8.90 14.36
C SER A 127 -6.55 -9.27 12.87
N ASP A 128 -7.72 -9.76 12.44
CA ASP A 128 -7.99 -10.01 11.02
C ASP A 128 -8.55 -8.80 10.26
N CYS A 129 -8.64 -7.65 10.95
CA CYS A 129 -9.07 -6.41 10.33
C CYS A 129 -8.00 -5.88 9.39
N PHE A 130 -8.36 -5.56 8.15
CA PHE A 130 -7.43 -5.08 7.14
C PHE A 130 -8.00 -3.92 6.33
N SER A 131 -7.11 -3.14 5.75
CA SER A 131 -7.38 -2.15 4.70
C SER A 131 -6.64 -2.55 3.42
N VAL A 132 -7.06 -1.98 2.30
CA VAL A 132 -6.46 -2.28 0.99
C VAL A 132 -6.01 -0.98 0.34
N ALA A 133 -4.74 -0.92 -0.04
CA ALA A 133 -4.21 0.14 -0.89
C ALA A 133 -4.11 -0.35 -2.34
N LYS A 134 -4.52 0.50 -3.27
CA LYS A 134 -4.32 0.32 -4.71
C LYS A 134 -3.12 1.15 -5.13
N VAL A 135 -2.16 0.52 -5.78
CA VAL A 135 -0.94 1.16 -6.26
C VAL A 135 -0.86 1.01 -7.77
N THR A 136 -0.64 2.11 -8.48
CA THR A 136 -0.32 2.08 -9.92
C THR A 136 1.17 2.29 -10.07
N VAL A 137 1.84 1.32 -10.67
CA VAL A 137 3.28 1.37 -10.96
C VAL A 137 3.53 2.32 -12.12
N ARG A 138 4.57 3.15 -12.01
CA ARG A 138 5.09 3.99 -13.07
C ARG A 138 6.60 3.77 -13.16
N LEU A 139 7.05 3.39 -14.34
CA LEU A 139 8.46 3.19 -14.65
C LEU A 139 8.89 4.26 -15.67
N PRO A 140 9.46 5.39 -15.23
CA PRO A 140 9.92 6.42 -16.15
C PRO A 140 11.03 5.86 -17.05
N VAL A 141 10.92 6.13 -18.34
CA VAL A 141 11.93 5.72 -19.34
C VAL A 141 13.07 6.71 -19.30
N THR A 142 14.29 6.22 -19.16
CA THR A 142 15.50 7.08 -19.08
C THR A 142 15.80 7.83 -20.38
N ASN A 143 15.27 7.37 -21.51
CA ASN A 143 15.61 7.93 -22.82
C ASN A 143 15.03 9.33 -23.10
N ASP A 144 14.01 9.74 -22.34
CA ASP A 144 13.35 11.04 -22.55
C ASP A 144 13.97 12.18 -21.73
N VAL A 145 14.93 11.88 -20.85
CA VAL A 145 15.29 12.83 -19.80
C VAL A 145 16.74 13.31 -19.86
N ILE A 146 17.67 12.54 -20.39
CA ILE A 146 19.09 12.97 -20.38
C ILE A 146 19.78 12.66 -21.72
N ASN A 147 20.14 13.67 -22.45
CA ASN A 147 21.08 13.50 -23.56
C ASN A 147 22.51 13.39 -22.99
N LEU A 148 22.90 12.18 -22.60
CA LEU A 148 24.19 11.88 -21.99
C LEU A 148 25.40 12.21 -22.92
N ASN A 149 25.16 12.57 -24.18
CA ASN A 149 26.17 12.98 -25.12
C ASN A 149 26.42 14.49 -25.15
N GLN A 150 25.66 15.27 -24.39
CA GLN A 150 25.84 16.71 -24.26
C GLN A 150 26.64 17.06 -22.99
N ASN A 151 27.59 17.95 -23.17
CA ASN A 151 28.33 18.55 -22.07
C ASN A 151 27.72 19.92 -21.76
N ALA A 152 27.17 20.10 -20.57
CA ALA A 152 26.79 21.43 -20.12
C ALA A 152 28.05 22.31 -19.90
N VAL A 153 28.06 23.48 -20.50
CA VAL A 153 29.17 24.41 -20.34
C VAL A 153 28.66 25.65 -19.59
N LEU A 154 29.07 25.76 -18.35
CA LEU A 154 28.82 26.96 -17.56
C LEU A 154 29.94 27.98 -17.78
N LYS A 155 29.55 29.22 -18.07
CA LYS A 155 30.48 30.34 -18.23
C LYS A 155 30.14 31.42 -17.20
N THR A 156 31.14 31.91 -16.51
CA THR A 156 31.02 33.09 -15.65
C THR A 156 32.18 34.06 -15.97
N CYS A 157 32.00 35.34 -15.64
CA CYS A 157 33.07 36.34 -15.76
C CYS A 157 33.84 36.34 -14.43
N ASN A 158 35.16 36.25 -14.52
CA ASN A 158 36.02 36.45 -13.37
C ASN A 158 36.34 37.96 -13.30
N GLU A 159 35.56 38.70 -12.53
CA GLU A 159 35.62 40.15 -12.45
C GLU A 159 36.75 40.63 -11.54
N ASP A 160 37.18 39.81 -10.60
CA ASP A 160 38.17 40.19 -9.57
C ASP A 160 39.48 39.40 -9.67
N PHE A 161 39.67 38.61 -10.75
CA PHE A 161 40.81 37.74 -10.96
C PHE A 161 41.09 36.75 -9.81
N SER A 162 40.01 36.39 -9.07
CA SER A 162 40.11 35.37 -8.05
C SER A 162 40.38 33.98 -8.63
N VAL A 163 40.91 33.07 -7.83
CA VAL A 163 41.17 31.69 -8.24
C VAL A 163 39.93 30.80 -8.11
N SER A 164 38.83 31.34 -7.61
CA SER A 164 37.59 30.60 -7.39
C SER A 164 36.38 31.44 -7.79
N GLU A 165 35.45 30.82 -8.51
CA GLU A 165 34.18 31.42 -8.93
C GLU A 165 33.02 30.54 -8.49
N THR A 166 31.88 31.21 -8.29
CA THR A 166 30.61 30.50 -7.94
C THR A 166 29.80 30.30 -9.20
N PHE A 167 29.45 29.04 -9.48
CA PHE A 167 28.57 28.66 -10.59
C PHE A 167 27.19 28.33 -10.09
N ASN A 168 26.16 28.79 -10.80
CA ASN A 168 24.80 28.31 -10.59
C ASN A 168 24.62 27.00 -11.38
N LEU A 169 24.58 25.88 -10.66
CA LEU A 169 24.44 24.56 -11.25
C LEU A 169 23.04 24.30 -11.83
N GLU A 170 22.01 25.04 -11.41
CA GLU A 170 20.66 24.94 -12.01
C GLU A 170 20.68 25.27 -13.51
N LYS A 171 21.55 26.20 -13.94
CA LYS A 171 21.72 26.50 -15.35
C LYS A 171 22.36 25.37 -16.17
N ALA A 172 23.03 24.44 -15.54
CA ALA A 172 23.53 23.26 -16.22
C ALA A 172 22.40 22.25 -16.50
N VAL A 173 21.41 22.19 -15.60
CA VAL A 173 20.23 21.34 -15.75
C VAL A 173 19.48 21.71 -17.02
N ASP A 174 19.22 22.99 -17.26
CA ASP A 174 18.50 23.47 -18.45
C ASP A 174 19.19 23.08 -19.78
N GLN A 175 20.52 22.89 -19.75
CA GLN A 175 21.28 22.48 -20.94
C GLN A 175 21.32 20.96 -21.14
N LEU A 176 21.03 20.18 -20.11
CA LEU A 176 21.04 18.72 -20.13
C LEU A 176 19.68 18.10 -20.45
N PHE A 177 18.60 18.89 -20.29
CA PHE A 177 17.21 18.43 -20.42
C PHE A 177 16.46 19.11 -21.57
N ASP A 178 17.18 19.54 -22.61
CA ASP A 178 16.57 20.20 -23.79
C ASP A 178 16.14 19.21 -24.88
#